data_87326d92e42636f80880d38a92f1f8c5
#
_entry.id   87326d92e42636f80880d38a92f1f8c5
#
_cell.length_a   1.000
_cell.length_b   1.000
_cell.length_c   1.000
_cell.angle_alpha   90.00
_cell.angle_beta   90.00
_cell.angle_gamma   90.00
#
_symmetry.space_group_name_H-M   'P 1'
#
loop_
_entity.id
_entity.type
_entity.pdbx_description
1 polymer ?
#
loop_
_entity_poly.entity_id
_entity_poly.type
_entity_poly.pdbx_seq_one_letter_code
_entity_poly.pdbx_strand_id
1 'polypeptide(L)'
;GLLVKVVPHSHNVGTHDRCGTTVEPMVKPQWFVKMEEMAKPAVEALKSGELKFVPESFGKTYLHWLDGIRDWCISRQLWWGHRIPAYYCQDCGEMVVARENPGKCPKCGCEHMVQDEDTLDTWFSSALWPFSTLGWPDKTPELEYFYPTDVLVTGYDIIFFWVIRMVFSGIEQTGKVPFH
;
A
#
# COMPACT_ATOMS: atom_id res chain seq x y z
N GLY A 1 33.14 24.64 -30.17
CA GLY A 1 32.24 24.10 -30.80
C GLY A 1 31.86 22.63 -30.82
N LEU A 2 31.21 22.10 -29.73
CA LEU A 2 30.64 20.75 -29.79
C LEU A 2 29.22 20.73 -30.36
N LEU A 3 28.49 21.87 -30.29
CA LEU A 3 27.16 22.01 -30.88
C LEU A 3 27.25 22.15 -32.41
N VAL A 4 26.73 21.14 -33.13
CA VAL A 4 26.79 21.09 -34.60
C VAL A 4 25.56 21.72 -35.22
N LYS A 5 24.38 21.47 -34.66
CA LYS A 5 23.10 21.95 -35.24
C LYS A 5 22.01 21.97 -34.21
N VAL A 6 21.10 22.93 -34.29
CA VAL A 6 19.83 23.00 -33.59
C VAL A 6 18.71 22.93 -34.62
N VAL A 7 17.78 21.99 -34.45
CA VAL A 7 16.61 21.86 -35.34
C VAL A 7 15.34 21.77 -34.51
N PRO A 8 14.21 22.31 -34.96
CA PRO A 8 12.91 22.06 -34.37
C PRO A 8 12.60 20.54 -34.36
N HIS A 9 12.13 20.04 -33.23
CA HIS A 9 11.71 18.65 -33.08
C HIS A 9 10.37 18.59 -32.40
N SER A 10 9.43 17.87 -33.00
CA SER A 10 8.09 17.64 -32.41
C SER A 10 8.01 16.22 -31.87
N HIS A 11 7.59 16.06 -30.62
CA HIS A 11 7.37 14.77 -30.00
C HIS A 11 6.18 14.82 -29.04
N ASN A 12 5.63 13.66 -28.72
CA ASN A 12 4.55 13.57 -27.74
C ASN A 12 5.10 13.71 -26.32
N VAL A 13 4.44 14.53 -25.51
CA VAL A 13 4.76 14.73 -24.09
C VAL A 13 3.60 14.23 -23.26
N GLY A 14 3.88 13.41 -22.25
CA GLY A 14 2.86 12.92 -21.30
C GLY A 14 2.29 14.09 -20.49
N THR A 15 0.97 14.13 -20.39
CA THR A 15 0.27 15.12 -19.58
C THR A 15 -0.61 14.42 -18.54
N HIS A 16 -0.83 15.07 -17.39
CA HIS A 16 -1.74 14.60 -16.37
C HIS A 16 -3.19 14.67 -16.87
N ASP A 17 -3.95 13.58 -16.72
CA ASP A 17 -5.31 13.42 -17.26
C ASP A 17 -6.32 14.44 -16.73
N ARG A 18 -6.19 14.89 -15.48
CA ARG A 18 -7.12 15.84 -14.85
C ARG A 18 -6.80 17.31 -15.14
N CYS A 19 -5.55 17.69 -15.16
CA CYS A 19 -5.17 19.10 -15.25
C CYS A 19 -4.40 19.46 -16.52
N GLY A 20 -4.03 18.50 -17.37
CA GLY A 20 -3.30 18.72 -18.60
C GLY A 20 -1.85 19.21 -18.41
N THR A 21 -1.36 19.28 -17.17
CA THR A 21 0.03 19.69 -16.90
C THR A 21 0.99 18.63 -17.38
N THR A 22 2.10 19.05 -17.97
CA THR A 22 3.19 18.16 -18.40
C THR A 22 3.73 17.38 -17.20
N VAL A 23 3.87 16.05 -17.37
CA VAL A 23 4.45 15.17 -16.36
C VAL A 23 5.96 15.29 -16.40
N GLU A 24 6.55 15.67 -15.27
CA GLU A 24 7.99 15.77 -15.09
C GLU A 24 8.44 14.80 -13.97
N PRO A 25 9.35 13.84 -14.27
CA PRO A 25 9.87 12.94 -13.26
C PRO A 25 10.63 13.70 -12.17
N MET A 26 10.30 13.44 -10.91
CA MET A 26 10.95 14.04 -9.75
C MET A 26 11.33 12.96 -8.74
N VAL A 27 12.56 12.99 -8.25
CA VAL A 27 13.01 12.12 -7.16
C VAL A 27 12.63 12.76 -5.84
N LYS A 28 11.84 12.04 -5.03
CA LYS A 28 11.42 12.43 -3.68
C LYS A 28 11.54 11.24 -2.73
N PRO A 29 11.76 11.47 -1.43
CA PRO A 29 11.55 10.43 -0.43
C PRO A 29 10.12 9.90 -0.49
N GLN A 30 9.97 8.58 -0.37
CA GLN A 30 8.68 7.90 -0.41
C GLN A 30 8.66 6.80 0.64
N TRP A 31 7.46 6.47 1.10
CA TRP A 31 7.24 5.34 1.99
C TRP A 31 7.02 4.07 1.18
N PHE A 32 7.71 3.00 1.57
CA PHE A 32 7.61 1.69 0.92
C PHE A 32 7.32 0.59 1.94
N VAL A 33 6.51 -0.37 1.53
CA VAL A 33 6.37 -1.66 2.19
C VAL A 33 7.30 -2.66 1.49
N LYS A 34 8.16 -3.35 2.25
CA LYS A 34 9.00 -4.43 1.74
C LYS A 34 8.14 -5.65 1.47
N MET A 35 8.00 -6.01 0.19
CA MET A 35 7.03 -7.01 -0.23
C MET A 35 7.57 -8.43 -0.28
N GLU A 36 8.88 -8.63 -0.37
CA GLU A 36 9.48 -9.96 -0.57
C GLU A 36 9.05 -10.97 0.50
N GLU A 37 9.16 -10.59 1.78
CA GLU A 37 8.79 -11.48 2.89
C GLU A 37 7.27 -11.66 3.00
N MET A 38 6.49 -10.63 2.72
CA MET A 38 5.03 -10.68 2.77
C MET A 38 4.42 -11.50 1.63
N ALA A 39 5.10 -11.59 0.49
CA ALA A 39 4.65 -12.38 -0.64
C ALA A 39 4.76 -13.89 -0.41
N LYS A 40 5.75 -14.35 0.36
CA LYS A 40 6.00 -15.79 0.59
C LYS A 40 4.78 -16.52 1.17
N PRO A 41 4.20 -16.09 2.29
CA PRO A 41 3.00 -16.74 2.84
C PRO A 41 1.77 -16.60 1.93
N ALA A 42 1.66 -15.51 1.16
CA ALA A 42 0.58 -15.34 0.20
C ALA A 42 0.68 -16.34 -0.97
N VAL A 43 1.89 -16.63 -1.47
CA VAL A 43 2.14 -17.69 -2.46
C VAL A 43 1.80 -19.06 -1.89
N GLU A 44 2.20 -19.33 -0.63
CA GLU A 44 1.97 -20.62 0.01
C GLU A 44 0.48 -20.87 0.26
N ALA A 45 -0.30 -19.85 0.60
CA ALA A 45 -1.74 -19.95 0.78
C ALA A 45 -2.46 -20.51 -0.47
N LEU A 46 -2.04 -20.11 -1.67
CA LEU A 46 -2.58 -20.67 -2.91
C LEU A 46 -2.05 -22.09 -3.19
N LYS A 47 -0.75 -22.34 -2.96
CA LYS A 47 -0.14 -23.65 -3.23
C LYS A 47 -0.66 -24.73 -2.30
N SER A 48 -0.93 -24.41 -1.05
CA SER A 48 -1.52 -25.33 -0.07
C SER A 48 -3.01 -25.60 -0.32
N GLY A 49 -3.67 -24.77 -1.11
CA GLY A 49 -5.12 -24.85 -1.38
C GLY A 49 -5.97 -24.19 -0.29
N GLU A 50 -5.37 -23.46 0.63
CA GLU A 50 -6.09 -22.63 1.61
C GLU A 50 -6.82 -21.47 0.93
N LEU A 51 -6.18 -20.86 -0.08
CA LEU A 51 -6.77 -19.88 -0.98
C LEU A 51 -7.06 -20.53 -2.33
N LYS A 52 -8.27 -20.32 -2.87
CA LYS A 52 -8.68 -20.85 -4.19
C LYS A 52 -9.23 -19.75 -5.07
N PHE A 53 -9.09 -19.93 -6.38
CA PHE A 53 -9.69 -19.05 -7.38
C PHE A 53 -10.73 -19.80 -8.21
N VAL A 54 -11.86 -19.15 -8.47
CA VAL A 54 -12.88 -19.66 -9.40
C VAL A 54 -13.12 -18.61 -10.47
N PRO A 55 -12.75 -18.87 -11.73
CA PRO A 55 -12.06 -20.09 -12.22
C PRO A 55 -10.59 -20.16 -11.80
N GLU A 56 -10.05 -21.36 -11.72
CA GLU A 56 -8.66 -21.64 -11.28
C GLU A 56 -7.58 -20.93 -12.10
N SER A 57 -7.89 -20.57 -13.35
CA SER A 57 -6.95 -19.84 -14.23
C SER A 57 -6.43 -18.54 -13.64
N PHE A 58 -7.21 -17.87 -12.79
CA PHE A 58 -6.78 -16.64 -12.11
C PHE A 58 -5.75 -16.88 -11.00
N GLY A 59 -5.62 -18.10 -10.49
CA GLY A 59 -4.52 -18.48 -9.61
C GLY A 59 -3.15 -18.31 -10.29
N LYS A 60 -3.05 -18.55 -11.61
CA LYS A 60 -1.82 -18.30 -12.37
C LYS A 60 -1.49 -16.81 -12.44
N THR A 61 -2.50 -15.97 -12.65
CA THR A 61 -2.35 -14.51 -12.65
C THR A 61 -1.90 -14.00 -11.28
N TYR A 62 -2.50 -14.50 -10.22
CA TYR A 62 -2.12 -14.18 -8.84
C TYR A 62 -0.65 -14.53 -8.56
N LEU A 63 -0.21 -15.76 -8.89
CA LEU A 63 1.19 -16.17 -8.71
C LEU A 63 2.15 -15.36 -9.57
N HIS A 64 1.80 -15.05 -10.81
CA HIS A 64 2.63 -14.23 -11.69
C HIS A 64 2.93 -12.84 -11.09
N TRP A 65 1.93 -12.21 -10.47
CA TRP A 65 2.12 -10.93 -9.80
C TRP A 65 2.98 -11.02 -8.53
N LEU A 66 2.88 -12.13 -7.80
CA LEU A 66 3.68 -12.34 -6.57
C LEU A 66 5.12 -12.74 -6.88
N ASP A 67 5.38 -13.49 -7.96
CA ASP A 67 6.71 -13.94 -8.35
C ASP A 67 7.66 -12.78 -8.69
N GLY A 68 7.13 -11.75 -9.31
CA GLY A 68 7.89 -10.53 -9.66
C GLY A 68 7.61 -9.33 -8.77
N ILE A 69 7.09 -9.53 -7.56
CA ILE A 69 6.63 -8.42 -6.74
C ILE A 69 7.78 -7.50 -6.31
N ARG A 70 7.54 -6.19 -6.44
CA ARG A 70 8.46 -5.15 -5.98
C ARG A 70 7.90 -4.45 -4.76
N ASP A 71 8.78 -3.77 -4.04
CA ASP A 71 8.37 -2.95 -2.90
C ASP A 71 7.25 -1.99 -3.29
N TRP A 72 6.24 -1.92 -2.45
CA TRP A 72 5.05 -1.13 -2.70
C TRP A 72 5.19 0.28 -2.14
N CYS A 73 5.24 1.28 -3.03
CA CYS A 73 5.17 2.67 -2.63
C CYS A 73 3.76 2.98 -2.10
N ILE A 74 3.66 3.34 -0.83
CA ILE A 74 2.39 3.59 -0.14
C ILE A 74 2.11 5.07 0.09
N SER A 75 3.05 5.97 -0.18
CA SER A 75 2.84 7.41 -0.04
C SER A 75 2.29 8.03 -1.32
N ARG A 76 1.40 9.01 -1.16
CA ARG A 76 0.80 9.81 -2.23
C ARG A 76 0.82 11.28 -1.83
N GLN A 77 1.14 12.16 -2.77
CA GLN A 77 1.14 13.61 -2.59
C GLN A 77 -0.25 14.16 -2.95
N LEU A 78 -1.26 13.81 -2.16
CA LEU A 78 -2.64 14.22 -2.37
C LEU A 78 -3.08 15.19 -1.29
N TRP A 79 -3.89 16.17 -1.68
CA TRP A 79 -4.47 17.13 -0.74
C TRP A 79 -5.46 16.48 0.25
N TRP A 80 -6.19 15.47 -0.19
CA TRP A 80 -7.19 14.76 0.60
C TRP A 80 -6.89 13.27 0.68
N GLY A 81 -6.92 12.73 1.87
CA GLY A 81 -6.71 11.30 2.15
C GLY A 81 -6.32 11.07 3.59
N HIS A 82 -6.11 9.82 3.96
CA HIS A 82 -5.60 9.45 5.28
C HIS A 82 -4.09 9.66 5.31
N ARG A 83 -3.67 10.61 6.13
CA ARG A 83 -2.26 11.00 6.26
C ARG A 83 -1.42 9.89 6.89
N ILE A 84 -0.18 9.81 6.44
CA ILE A 84 0.80 8.90 7.03
C ILE A 84 1.01 9.28 8.50
N PRO A 85 0.88 8.32 9.45
CA PRO A 85 0.96 8.57 10.89
C PRO A 85 2.42 8.64 11.38
N ALA A 86 3.25 9.37 10.66
CA ALA A 86 4.65 9.64 11.00
C ALA A 86 4.82 11.11 11.35
N TYR A 87 5.61 11.38 12.40
CA TYR A 87 5.86 12.72 12.92
C TYR A 87 7.37 12.96 13.00
N TYR A 88 7.80 14.09 12.48
CA TYR A 88 9.20 14.49 12.43
C TYR A 88 9.48 15.60 13.43
N CYS A 89 10.49 15.39 14.28
CA CYS A 89 11.00 16.42 15.15
C CYS A 89 11.73 17.50 14.34
N GLN A 90 11.34 18.74 14.50
CA GLN A 90 11.94 19.86 13.76
C GLN A 90 13.32 20.25 14.29
N ASP A 91 13.69 19.84 15.52
CA ASP A 91 14.99 20.17 16.12
C ASP A 91 16.06 19.11 15.82
N CYS A 92 15.74 17.81 15.96
CA CYS A 92 16.74 16.75 15.84
C CYS A 92 16.51 15.79 14.65
N GLY A 93 15.44 15.97 13.89
CA GLY A 93 15.09 15.13 12.74
C GLY A 93 14.60 13.72 13.11
N GLU A 94 14.38 13.41 14.38
CA GLU A 94 13.86 12.10 14.79
C GLU A 94 12.46 11.88 14.24
N MET A 95 12.19 10.68 13.75
CA MET A 95 10.90 10.28 13.21
C MET A 95 10.20 9.30 14.15
N VAL A 96 8.93 9.55 14.44
CA VAL A 96 8.09 8.73 15.31
C VAL A 96 6.82 8.34 14.58
N VAL A 97 6.48 7.05 14.56
CA VAL A 97 5.19 6.58 14.07
C VAL A 97 4.24 6.46 15.26
N ALA A 98 3.12 7.18 15.21
CA ALA A 98 2.13 7.21 16.28
C ALA A 98 0.72 7.46 15.74
N ARG A 99 -0.31 6.99 16.45
CA ARG A 99 -1.73 7.22 16.08
C ARG A 99 -2.10 8.71 16.12
N GLU A 100 -1.53 9.41 17.08
CA GLU A 100 -1.74 10.84 17.29
C GLU A 100 -0.39 11.54 17.46
N ASN A 101 -0.39 12.88 17.37
CA ASN A 101 0.83 13.65 17.60
C ASN A 101 1.39 13.33 19.00
N PRO A 102 2.64 12.85 19.10
CA PRO A 102 3.23 12.47 20.37
C PRO A 102 3.46 13.66 21.33
N GLY A 103 3.27 14.90 20.85
CA GLY A 103 3.47 16.12 21.61
C GLY A 103 4.92 16.47 21.91
N LYS A 104 5.75 15.47 22.21
CA LYS A 104 7.19 15.64 22.50
C LYS A 104 8.03 14.61 21.78
N CYS A 105 9.17 15.04 21.28
CA CYS A 105 10.16 14.15 20.70
C CYS A 105 10.76 13.23 21.78
N PRO A 106 10.74 11.89 21.62
CA PRO A 106 11.29 10.97 22.61
C PRO A 106 12.82 11.08 22.75
N LYS A 107 13.50 11.65 21.74
CA LYS A 107 14.96 11.75 21.72
C LYS A 107 15.48 13.03 22.33
N CYS A 108 14.89 14.18 22.02
CA CYS A 108 15.40 15.50 22.47
C CYS A 108 14.43 16.29 23.35
N GLY A 109 13.16 15.80 23.52
CA GLY A 109 12.14 16.49 24.32
C GLY A 109 11.48 17.70 23.64
N CYS A 110 11.86 18.04 22.41
CA CYS A 110 11.27 19.14 21.66
C CYS A 110 9.76 18.90 21.43
N GLU A 111 8.97 19.98 21.52
CA GLU A 111 7.52 19.94 21.34
C GLU A 111 7.09 20.20 19.86
N HIS A 112 8.05 20.52 18.98
CA HIS A 112 7.77 20.80 17.57
C HIS A 112 7.83 19.52 16.74
N MET A 113 6.74 18.74 16.82
CA MET A 113 6.53 17.53 16.01
C MET A 113 5.58 17.83 14.87
N VAL A 114 6.03 17.61 13.63
CA VAL A 114 5.25 17.86 12.42
C VAL A 114 4.92 16.53 11.74
N GLN A 115 3.64 16.31 11.46
CA GLN A 115 3.17 15.11 10.76
C GLN A 115 3.59 15.14 9.29
N ASP A 116 3.90 13.96 8.74
CA ASP A 116 4.14 13.76 7.33
C ASP A 116 2.98 14.36 6.50
N GLU A 117 3.31 15.08 5.42
CA GLU A 117 2.31 15.73 4.55
C GLU A 117 1.66 14.76 3.58
N ASP A 118 2.33 13.64 3.28
CA ASP A 118 1.84 12.65 2.35
C ASP A 118 0.66 11.86 2.94
N THR A 119 -0.17 11.36 2.04
CA THR A 119 -1.29 10.45 2.36
C THR A 119 -0.94 9.03 2.00
N LEU A 120 -1.61 8.07 2.62
CA LEU A 120 -1.47 6.66 2.26
C LEU A 120 -2.20 6.36 0.95
N ASP A 121 -1.66 5.43 0.18
CA ASP A 121 -2.32 4.82 -0.97
C ASP A 121 -3.71 4.28 -0.58
N THR A 122 -4.72 4.52 -1.40
CA THR A 122 -6.09 4.04 -1.14
C THR A 122 -6.16 2.53 -0.92
N TRP A 123 -5.29 1.78 -1.61
CA TRP A 123 -5.21 0.33 -1.47
C TRP A 123 -4.65 -0.14 -0.13
N PHE A 124 -3.99 0.75 0.61
CA PHE A 124 -3.48 0.44 1.95
C PHE A 124 -4.62 0.18 2.93
N SER A 125 -5.59 1.08 3.01
CA SER A 125 -6.78 0.88 3.83
C SER A 125 -7.74 -0.15 3.24
N SER A 126 -7.87 -0.21 1.90
CA SER A 126 -8.71 -1.21 1.22
C SER A 126 -8.26 -2.64 1.49
N ALA A 127 -6.97 -2.86 1.72
CA ALA A 127 -6.42 -4.17 2.08
C ALA A 127 -6.88 -4.68 3.46
N LEU A 128 -7.32 -3.78 4.34
CA LEU A 128 -7.79 -4.12 5.68
C LEU A 128 -9.27 -4.52 5.70
N TRP A 129 -9.98 -4.34 4.60
CA TRP A 129 -11.44 -4.48 4.52
C TRP A 129 -11.99 -5.81 5.11
N PRO A 130 -11.40 -7.00 4.85
CA PRO A 130 -11.97 -8.26 5.32
C PRO A 130 -12.09 -8.37 6.85
N PHE A 131 -11.27 -7.65 7.59
CA PHE A 131 -11.23 -7.74 9.05
C PHE A 131 -11.50 -6.39 9.74
N SER A 132 -11.14 -5.25 9.13
CA SER A 132 -11.39 -3.94 9.75
C SER A 132 -12.87 -3.61 9.86
N THR A 133 -13.69 -4.00 8.89
CA THR A 133 -15.15 -3.81 8.92
C THR A 133 -15.86 -4.63 9.98
N LEU A 134 -15.18 -5.65 10.51
CA LEU A 134 -15.66 -6.52 11.58
C LEU A 134 -15.13 -6.10 12.97
N GLY A 135 -14.47 -4.94 13.04
CA GLY A 135 -14.05 -4.32 14.29
C GLY A 135 -12.57 -4.49 14.65
N TRP A 136 -11.75 -5.17 13.80
CA TRP A 136 -10.31 -5.23 14.05
C TRP A 136 -9.73 -3.80 14.20
N PRO A 137 -8.80 -3.54 15.16
CA PRO A 137 -8.01 -4.50 15.95
C PRO A 137 -8.65 -5.04 17.22
N ASP A 138 -9.88 -4.64 17.53
CA ASP A 138 -10.59 -5.14 18.71
C ASP A 138 -11.08 -6.56 18.48
N LYS A 139 -11.20 -7.34 19.56
CA LYS A 139 -11.78 -8.68 19.53
C LYS A 139 -13.29 -8.58 19.66
N THR A 140 -13.96 -8.48 18.52
CA THR A 140 -15.42 -8.39 18.46
C THR A 140 -16.05 -9.76 18.18
N PRO A 141 -17.29 -10.02 18.60
CA PRO A 141 -18.02 -11.24 18.25
C PRO A 141 -18.17 -11.40 16.73
N GLU A 142 -18.33 -10.30 15.98
CA GLU A 142 -18.44 -10.29 14.53
C GLU A 142 -17.15 -10.73 13.88
N LEU A 143 -15.99 -10.25 14.35
CA LEU A 143 -14.69 -10.67 13.86
C LEU A 143 -14.43 -12.15 14.15
N GLU A 144 -14.77 -12.62 15.33
CA GLU A 144 -14.59 -14.02 15.71
C GLU A 144 -15.47 -14.97 14.88
N TYR A 145 -16.69 -14.56 14.55
CA TYR A 145 -17.64 -15.38 13.82
C TYR A 145 -17.47 -15.34 12.31
N PHE A 146 -17.25 -14.15 11.71
CA PHE A 146 -17.26 -13.96 10.26
C PHE A 146 -15.89 -13.96 9.60
N TYR A 147 -14.79 -13.90 10.36
CA TYR A 147 -13.45 -13.88 9.80
C TYR A 147 -12.66 -15.14 10.15
N PRO A 148 -12.01 -15.82 9.18
CA PRO A 148 -11.98 -15.56 7.74
C PRO A 148 -13.34 -15.73 7.06
N THR A 149 -13.55 -15.05 5.95
CA THR A 149 -14.77 -15.22 5.12
C THR A 149 -14.61 -16.39 4.15
N ASP A 150 -15.73 -16.91 3.62
CA ASP A 150 -15.69 -18.06 2.70
C ASP A 150 -15.43 -17.64 1.26
N VAL A 151 -16.02 -16.52 0.80
CA VAL A 151 -15.98 -16.12 -0.60
C VAL A 151 -15.79 -14.61 -0.75
N LEU A 152 -14.87 -14.22 -1.62
CA LEU A 152 -14.75 -12.87 -2.16
C LEU A 152 -15.10 -12.86 -3.64
N VAL A 153 -16.02 -11.98 -4.05
CA VAL A 153 -16.34 -11.74 -5.45
C VAL A 153 -15.82 -10.37 -5.86
N THR A 154 -15.01 -10.32 -6.92
CA THR A 154 -14.39 -9.07 -7.39
C THR A 154 -14.08 -9.13 -8.89
N GLY A 155 -13.74 -7.97 -9.47
CA GLY A 155 -13.19 -7.89 -10.82
C GLY A 155 -11.80 -8.53 -10.92
N TYR A 156 -11.51 -9.17 -12.04
CA TYR A 156 -10.20 -9.79 -12.29
C TYR A 156 -9.08 -8.76 -12.45
N ASP A 157 -9.40 -7.55 -12.82
CA ASP A 157 -8.48 -6.42 -13.03
C ASP A 157 -7.89 -5.88 -11.73
N ILE A 158 -8.53 -6.14 -10.59
CA ILE A 158 -8.05 -5.73 -9.27
C ILE A 158 -7.49 -6.87 -8.42
N ILE A 159 -7.18 -8.02 -9.01
CA ILE A 159 -6.50 -9.12 -8.29
C ILE A 159 -5.19 -8.61 -7.69
N PHE A 160 -4.36 -7.90 -8.47
CA PHE A 160 -3.11 -7.34 -7.98
C PHE A 160 -3.33 -6.22 -6.95
N PHE A 161 -4.24 -5.29 -7.25
CA PHE A 161 -4.42 -4.10 -6.43
C PHE A 161 -5.14 -4.37 -5.11
N TRP A 162 -6.06 -5.32 -5.09
CA TRP A 162 -6.90 -5.56 -3.94
C TRP A 162 -6.77 -6.96 -3.35
N VAL A 163 -6.95 -8.02 -4.14
CA VAL A 163 -6.96 -9.40 -3.62
C VAL A 163 -5.62 -9.75 -2.98
N ILE A 164 -4.50 -9.57 -3.70
CA ILE A 164 -3.16 -9.83 -3.18
C ILE A 164 -2.90 -9.04 -1.89
N ARG A 165 -3.29 -7.78 -1.87
CA ARG A 165 -3.08 -6.90 -0.71
C ARG A 165 -3.92 -7.31 0.49
N MET A 166 -5.16 -7.74 0.30
CA MET A 166 -5.97 -8.32 1.37
C MET A 166 -5.36 -9.60 1.92
N VAL A 167 -4.84 -10.47 1.06
CA VAL A 167 -4.25 -11.75 1.49
C VAL A 167 -3.02 -11.51 2.35
N PHE A 168 -2.03 -10.75 1.87
CA PHE A 168 -0.84 -10.55 2.69
C PHE A 168 -1.11 -9.70 3.94
N SER A 169 -2.01 -8.70 3.87
CA SER A 169 -2.39 -7.91 5.04
C SER A 169 -3.14 -8.76 6.06
N GLY A 170 -4.04 -9.63 5.62
CA GLY A 170 -4.75 -10.55 6.50
C GLY A 170 -3.79 -11.48 7.23
N ILE A 171 -2.87 -12.12 6.51
CA ILE A 171 -1.86 -13.01 7.10
C ILE A 171 -0.98 -12.25 8.09
N GLU A 172 -0.48 -11.07 7.72
CA GLU A 172 0.41 -10.27 8.56
C GLU A 172 -0.28 -9.78 9.85
N GLN A 173 -1.53 -9.29 9.73
CA GLN A 173 -2.23 -8.65 10.85
C GLN A 173 -2.99 -9.63 11.74
N THR A 174 -3.46 -10.74 11.18
CA THR A 174 -4.34 -11.68 11.90
C THR A 174 -3.77 -13.09 11.97
N GLY A 175 -2.72 -13.42 11.24
CA GLY A 175 -2.16 -14.76 11.11
C GLY A 175 -3.02 -15.72 10.28
N LYS A 176 -4.03 -15.21 9.55
CA LYS A 176 -4.98 -16.03 8.79
C LYS A 176 -5.15 -15.50 7.36
N VAL A 177 -5.37 -16.42 6.42
CA VAL A 177 -5.85 -16.06 5.08
C VAL A 177 -7.26 -15.48 5.21
N PRO A 178 -7.56 -14.33 4.59
CA PRO A 178 -8.82 -13.62 4.85
C PRO A 178 -10.07 -14.26 4.22
N PHE A 179 -9.90 -15.16 3.25
CA PHE A 179 -10.97 -15.92 2.55
C PHE A 179 -10.37 -17.16 1.88
N HIS A 180 -11.22 -18.16 1.61
CA HIS A 180 -10.82 -19.48 1.09
C HIS A 180 -11.02 -19.64 -0.40
#